data_aefccc7305dfb8d90be61ec8ba3d3f9f
#
_entry.id   aefccc7305dfb8d90be61ec8ba3d3f9f
#
_cell.length_a   1.000
_cell.length_b   1.000
_cell.length_c   1.000
_cell.angle_alpha   90.00
_cell.angle_beta   90.00
_cell.angle_gamma   90.00
#
_symmetry.space_group_name_H-M   'P 1'
#
loop_
_entity.id
_entity.type
_entity.pdbx_description
1 polymer ?
#
loop_
_entity_poly.entity_id
_entity_poly.type
_entity_poly.pdbx_seq_one_letter_code
_entity_poly.pdbx_strand_id
1 'polypeptide(L)'
;MPGSELYEHFMALHTRDGGLVMPNAWDGLSALILADAGFEAIATSSAAIAATLGRLDGRHEVTREEHLEHARLLGRLTRLPVNGDFEDGYGDTPEDVAATVEAAVESGLAGIGVEDTSGDPEKPIRDFDEAVNRVRSAVEASKGRIVVTGRTDNFIQGRPDLDDTLRRLTAFAEVGADVVYAPFPPDRDALIAIVTAVAPTPVNVLVSPSDKVLTVPELQQAGVKRISLGPLLYTHAMAAVEQATKALLAGDLASATTGMSFARVNELLARGKN
;
A
#
# COMPACT_ATOMS: atom_id res chain seq x y z
N MET A 1 -4.08 -7.55 -19.57
CA MET A 1 -3.08 -6.71 -20.31
C MET A 1 -1.75 -7.45 -20.24
N PRO A 2 -0.89 -7.47 -21.26
CA PRO A 2 0.51 -7.86 -21.15
C PRO A 2 1.21 -7.00 -20.09
N GLY A 3 2.26 -7.50 -19.43
CA GLY A 3 2.88 -6.81 -18.29
C GLY A 3 3.35 -5.37 -18.58
N SER A 4 3.83 -5.07 -19.80
CA SER A 4 4.21 -3.72 -20.22
C SER A 4 3.01 -2.76 -20.29
N GLU A 5 1.88 -3.19 -20.82
CA GLU A 5 0.67 -2.35 -20.90
C GLU A 5 0.07 -2.06 -19.51
N LEU A 6 0.14 -3.02 -18.58
CA LEU A 6 -0.31 -2.83 -17.20
C LEU A 6 0.59 -1.84 -16.47
N TYR A 7 1.91 -1.97 -16.63
CA TYR A 7 2.90 -1.03 -16.10
C TYR A 7 2.67 0.38 -16.61
N GLU A 8 2.58 0.56 -17.95
CA GLU A 8 2.38 1.86 -18.58
C GLU A 8 1.07 2.51 -18.11
N HIS A 9 -0.02 1.74 -18.07
CA HIS A 9 -1.30 2.22 -17.57
C HIS A 9 -1.20 2.68 -16.11
N PHE A 10 -0.59 1.86 -15.24
CA PHE A 10 -0.48 2.21 -13.82
C PHE A 10 0.47 3.39 -13.59
N MET A 11 1.58 3.50 -14.33
CA MET A 11 2.44 4.68 -14.29
C MET A 11 1.75 5.95 -14.78
N ALA A 12 0.92 5.87 -15.80
CA ALA A 12 0.13 7.02 -16.26
C ALA A 12 -0.78 7.59 -15.16
N LEU A 13 -1.32 6.74 -14.27
CA LEU A 13 -2.09 7.21 -13.12
C LEU A 13 -1.23 8.01 -12.10
N HIS A 14 0.06 7.67 -11.97
CA HIS A 14 0.97 8.38 -11.06
C HIS A 14 1.49 9.70 -11.64
N THR A 15 1.60 9.81 -12.95
CA THR A 15 2.23 10.96 -13.61
C THR A 15 1.22 12.01 -14.10
N ARG A 16 -0.05 11.69 -14.15
CA ARG A 16 -1.12 12.64 -14.54
C ARG A 16 -1.26 13.80 -13.57
N ASP A 17 -1.91 14.87 -14.02
CA ASP A 17 -2.28 15.98 -13.15
C ASP A 17 -3.20 15.49 -12.01
N GLY A 18 -2.88 15.88 -10.78
CA GLY A 18 -3.59 15.46 -9.59
C GLY A 18 -3.28 14.04 -9.08
N GLY A 19 -2.50 13.24 -9.83
CA GLY A 19 -2.14 11.88 -9.40
C GLY A 19 -3.36 10.95 -9.19
N LEU A 20 -3.26 10.02 -8.21
CA LEU A 20 -4.35 9.09 -7.88
C LEU A 20 -4.57 8.95 -6.37
N VAL A 21 -5.82 8.68 -5.98
CA VAL A 21 -6.17 8.12 -4.67
C VAL A 21 -6.28 6.61 -4.86
N MET A 22 -5.48 5.87 -4.11
CA MET A 22 -5.36 4.41 -4.20
C MET A 22 -5.71 3.79 -2.84
N PRO A 23 -7.00 3.48 -2.60
CA PRO A 23 -7.43 2.88 -1.35
C PRO A 23 -6.97 1.42 -1.25
N ASN A 24 -6.87 0.92 -0.01
CA ASN A 24 -6.40 -0.41 0.29
C ASN A 24 -7.58 -1.35 0.59
N ALA A 25 -7.58 -2.51 -0.08
CA ALA A 25 -8.54 -3.59 0.14
C ALA A 25 -7.89 -4.72 0.93
N TRP A 26 -8.69 -5.43 1.74
CA TRP A 26 -8.23 -6.55 2.59
C TRP A 26 -8.95 -7.86 2.31
N ASP A 27 -10.01 -7.82 1.49
CA ASP A 27 -10.75 -8.99 1.02
C ASP A 27 -11.46 -8.70 -0.30
N GLY A 28 -12.10 -9.74 -0.87
CA GLY A 28 -12.79 -9.60 -2.14
C GLY A 28 -13.96 -8.63 -2.12
N LEU A 29 -14.70 -8.52 -1.00
CA LEU A 29 -15.84 -7.61 -0.91
C LEU A 29 -15.39 -6.15 -0.79
N SER A 30 -14.39 -5.87 0.03
CA SER A 30 -13.82 -4.52 0.11
C SER A 30 -13.27 -4.06 -1.23
N ALA A 31 -12.57 -4.94 -1.97
CA ALA A 31 -12.10 -4.62 -3.31
C ALA A 31 -13.23 -4.29 -4.29
N LEU A 32 -14.32 -5.08 -4.27
CA LEU A 32 -15.49 -4.83 -5.13
C LEU A 32 -16.22 -3.54 -4.76
N ILE A 33 -16.29 -3.17 -3.48
CA ILE A 33 -16.83 -1.88 -3.03
C ILE A 33 -16.01 -0.73 -3.63
N LEU A 34 -14.67 -0.83 -3.58
CA LEU A 34 -13.78 0.19 -4.10
C LEU A 34 -13.89 0.31 -5.63
N ALA A 35 -13.96 -0.81 -6.33
CA ALA A 35 -14.15 -0.82 -7.78
C ALA A 35 -15.53 -0.22 -8.19
N ASP A 36 -16.59 -0.56 -7.47
CA ASP A 36 -17.93 -0.01 -7.69
C ASP A 36 -18.02 1.49 -7.39
N ALA A 37 -17.21 1.98 -6.44
CA ALA A 37 -17.09 3.41 -6.15
C ALA A 37 -16.34 4.21 -7.23
N GLY A 38 -15.71 3.53 -8.21
CA GLY A 38 -15.05 4.15 -9.34
C GLY A 38 -13.55 4.45 -9.12
N PHE A 39 -12.90 3.83 -8.13
CA PHE A 39 -11.45 3.91 -8.02
C PHE A 39 -10.77 3.19 -9.18
N GLU A 40 -9.69 3.78 -9.71
CA GLU A 40 -9.00 3.31 -10.90
C GLU A 40 -7.84 2.35 -10.60
N ALA A 41 -7.41 2.29 -9.34
CA ALA A 41 -6.43 1.33 -8.82
C ALA A 41 -6.68 1.12 -7.33
N ILE A 42 -6.24 -0.04 -6.81
CA ILE A 42 -6.31 -0.39 -5.39
C ILE A 42 -4.97 -0.91 -4.91
N ALA A 43 -4.75 -0.90 -3.61
CA ALA A 43 -3.61 -1.55 -3.00
C ALA A 43 -4.05 -2.65 -2.03
N THR A 44 -3.15 -3.57 -1.69
CA THR A 44 -3.27 -4.41 -0.50
C THR A 44 -2.77 -3.65 0.73
N SER A 45 -2.94 -4.24 1.91
CA SER A 45 -2.35 -3.76 3.16
C SER A 45 -1.91 -4.98 3.95
N SER A 46 -0.60 -5.13 4.18
CA SER A 46 -0.02 -6.19 4.98
C SER A 46 -0.68 -6.25 6.36
N ALA A 47 -0.82 -5.10 7.03
CA ALA A 47 -1.46 -4.98 8.34
C ALA A 47 -2.93 -5.45 8.34
N ALA A 48 -3.72 -5.08 7.32
CA ALA A 48 -5.11 -5.48 7.25
C ALA A 48 -5.28 -6.97 6.91
N ILE A 49 -4.41 -7.53 6.06
CA ILE A 49 -4.40 -8.96 5.74
C ILE A 49 -4.01 -9.76 6.98
N ALA A 50 -2.91 -9.40 7.65
CA ALA A 50 -2.46 -10.05 8.87
C ALA A 50 -3.56 -10.07 9.94
N ALA A 51 -4.18 -8.91 10.19
CA ALA A 51 -5.27 -8.80 11.16
C ALA A 51 -6.50 -9.65 10.78
N THR A 52 -6.85 -9.73 9.48
CA THR A 52 -7.95 -10.60 8.99
C THR A 52 -7.66 -12.07 9.27
N LEU A 53 -6.41 -12.50 9.26
CA LEU A 53 -5.95 -13.84 9.56
C LEU A 53 -5.67 -14.07 11.05
N GLY A 54 -5.83 -13.05 11.92
CA GLY A 54 -5.51 -13.12 13.34
C GLY A 54 -4.00 -13.21 13.62
N ARG A 55 -3.19 -12.62 12.75
CA ARG A 55 -1.72 -12.61 12.81
C ARG A 55 -1.17 -11.20 12.98
N LEU A 56 0.10 -11.07 13.38
CA LEU A 56 0.79 -9.79 13.52
C LEU A 56 1.46 -9.37 12.21
N ASP A 57 1.39 -8.09 11.90
CA ASP A 57 2.05 -7.45 10.78
C ASP A 57 3.55 -7.23 11.05
N GLY A 58 4.36 -7.15 9.97
CA GLY A 58 5.79 -6.85 10.04
C GLY A 58 6.65 -7.96 10.67
N ARG A 59 6.15 -9.21 10.67
CA ARG A 59 6.84 -10.39 11.24
C ARG A 59 6.84 -11.59 10.30
N HIS A 60 6.48 -11.39 9.05
CA HIS A 60 6.31 -12.46 8.05
C HIS A 60 5.40 -13.61 8.54
N GLU A 61 4.46 -13.31 9.48
CA GLU A 61 3.47 -14.30 9.90
C GLU A 61 2.47 -14.62 8.78
N VAL A 62 2.28 -13.69 7.85
CA VAL A 62 1.63 -13.93 6.55
C VAL A 62 2.73 -14.22 5.55
N THR A 63 2.68 -15.36 4.88
CA THR A 63 3.71 -15.76 3.93
C THR A 63 3.64 -14.96 2.63
N ARG A 64 4.75 -14.89 1.90
CA ARG A 64 4.79 -14.27 0.58
C ARG A 64 3.73 -14.85 -0.37
N GLU A 65 3.56 -16.15 -0.35
CA GLU A 65 2.60 -16.88 -1.18
C GLU A 65 1.15 -16.50 -0.85
N GLU A 66 0.82 -16.36 0.45
CA GLU A 66 -0.51 -15.90 0.90
C GLU A 66 -0.78 -14.46 0.43
N HIS A 67 0.22 -13.55 0.52
CA HIS A 67 0.10 -12.19 -0.01
C HIS A 67 -0.09 -12.17 -1.53
N LEU A 68 0.67 -12.97 -2.28
CA LEU A 68 0.54 -13.08 -3.72
C LEU A 68 -0.85 -13.61 -4.13
N GLU A 69 -1.33 -14.65 -3.47
CA GLU A 69 -2.65 -15.21 -3.74
C GLU A 69 -3.77 -14.23 -3.42
N HIS A 70 -3.66 -13.52 -2.29
CA HIS A 70 -4.59 -12.46 -1.91
C HIS A 70 -4.63 -11.34 -2.96
N ALA A 71 -3.48 -10.77 -3.33
CA ALA A 71 -3.41 -9.70 -4.32
C ALA A 71 -3.94 -10.14 -5.70
N ARG A 72 -3.63 -11.38 -6.12
CA ARG A 72 -4.18 -11.99 -7.34
C ARG A 72 -5.70 -12.10 -7.29
N LEU A 73 -6.27 -12.48 -6.14
CA LEU A 73 -7.73 -12.52 -5.95
C LEU A 73 -8.35 -11.15 -6.20
N LEU A 74 -7.80 -10.08 -5.62
CA LEU A 74 -8.33 -8.71 -5.77
C LEU A 74 -8.29 -8.27 -7.24
N GLY A 75 -7.17 -8.50 -7.94
CA GLY A 75 -7.02 -8.18 -9.36
C GLY A 75 -8.01 -8.92 -10.25
N ARG A 76 -8.24 -10.21 -10.00
CA ARG A 76 -9.23 -11.01 -10.75
C ARG A 76 -10.66 -10.52 -10.56
N LEU A 77 -11.03 -10.13 -9.34
CA LEU A 77 -12.39 -9.69 -9.01
C LEU A 77 -12.70 -8.31 -9.57
N THR A 78 -11.74 -7.39 -9.52
CA THR A 78 -11.95 -5.98 -9.86
C THR A 78 -11.51 -5.61 -11.26
N ARG A 79 -10.53 -6.34 -11.80
CA ARG A 79 -9.78 -6.02 -13.04
C ARG A 79 -9.03 -4.69 -12.98
N LEU A 80 -8.89 -4.12 -11.78
CA LEU A 80 -8.11 -2.92 -11.54
C LEU A 80 -6.63 -3.25 -11.38
N PRO A 81 -5.73 -2.30 -11.68
CA PRO A 81 -4.35 -2.35 -11.22
C PRO A 81 -4.29 -2.54 -9.70
N VAL A 82 -3.53 -3.53 -9.24
CA VAL A 82 -3.31 -3.80 -7.81
C VAL A 82 -1.86 -3.55 -7.47
N ASN A 83 -1.62 -2.70 -6.46
CA ASN A 83 -0.31 -2.53 -5.84
C ASN A 83 -0.21 -3.43 -4.61
N GLY A 84 0.75 -4.33 -4.60
CA GLY A 84 1.02 -5.20 -3.46
C GLY A 84 1.85 -4.51 -2.39
N ASP A 85 1.42 -4.64 -1.13
CA ASP A 85 2.18 -4.28 0.07
C ASP A 85 2.85 -5.55 0.57
N PHE A 86 4.15 -5.71 0.30
CA PHE A 86 4.92 -6.94 0.53
C PHE A 86 6.00 -6.76 1.61
N GLU A 87 5.71 -5.95 2.63
CA GLU A 87 6.63 -5.71 3.73
C GLU A 87 8.03 -5.34 3.21
N ASP A 88 9.09 -5.94 3.73
CA ASP A 88 10.48 -5.72 3.29
C ASP A 88 10.85 -6.44 1.97
N GLY A 89 9.89 -7.06 1.30
CA GLY A 89 10.08 -7.82 0.07
C GLY A 89 10.34 -9.31 0.28
N TYR A 90 10.19 -9.81 1.50
CA TYR A 90 10.39 -11.20 1.91
C TYR A 90 11.78 -11.77 1.62
N GLY A 91 12.48 -12.11 2.67
CA GLY A 91 13.79 -12.74 2.64
C GLY A 91 14.94 -11.82 3.02
N ASP A 92 16.09 -12.44 3.26
CA ASP A 92 17.25 -11.79 3.89
C ASP A 92 18.15 -11.07 2.87
N THR A 93 18.09 -11.48 1.60
CA THR A 93 19.00 -11.01 0.57
C THR A 93 18.30 -10.17 -0.51
N PRO A 94 19.06 -9.33 -1.26
CA PRO A 94 18.53 -8.65 -2.44
C PRO A 94 17.96 -9.60 -3.50
N GLU A 95 18.52 -10.82 -3.62
CA GLU A 95 18.06 -11.86 -4.53
C GLU A 95 16.68 -12.40 -4.15
N ASP A 96 16.38 -12.48 -2.85
CA ASP A 96 15.06 -12.87 -2.35
C ASP A 96 14.00 -11.81 -2.73
N VAL A 97 14.36 -10.54 -2.61
CA VAL A 97 13.49 -9.42 -3.07
C VAL A 97 13.24 -9.52 -4.57
N ALA A 98 14.28 -9.79 -5.36
CA ALA A 98 14.14 -9.99 -6.81
C ALA A 98 13.16 -11.13 -7.12
N ALA A 99 13.27 -12.26 -6.42
CA ALA A 99 12.37 -13.39 -6.59
C ALA A 99 10.91 -13.05 -6.21
N THR A 100 10.71 -12.22 -5.19
CA THR A 100 9.38 -11.71 -4.82
C THR A 100 8.80 -10.81 -5.91
N VAL A 101 9.60 -9.92 -6.49
CA VAL A 101 9.17 -9.05 -7.59
C VAL A 101 8.81 -9.87 -8.83
N GLU A 102 9.60 -10.87 -9.19
CA GLU A 102 9.28 -11.76 -10.32
C GLU A 102 7.97 -12.52 -10.08
N ALA A 103 7.76 -13.05 -8.88
CA ALA A 103 6.51 -13.72 -8.51
C ALA A 103 5.29 -12.75 -8.53
N ALA A 104 5.49 -11.49 -8.14
CA ALA A 104 4.46 -10.44 -8.24
C ALA A 104 4.09 -10.15 -9.70
N VAL A 105 5.07 -10.05 -10.59
CA VAL A 105 4.83 -9.90 -12.05
C VAL A 105 4.04 -11.10 -12.60
N GLU A 106 4.44 -12.34 -12.27
CA GLU A 106 3.74 -13.56 -12.69
C GLU A 106 2.31 -13.64 -12.14
N SER A 107 2.08 -13.01 -10.98
CA SER A 107 0.76 -12.91 -10.36
C SER A 107 -0.13 -11.84 -11.01
N GLY A 108 0.40 -11.04 -11.94
CA GLY A 108 -0.35 -9.99 -12.63
C GLY A 108 -0.57 -8.74 -11.80
N LEU A 109 0.27 -8.48 -10.80
CA LEU A 109 0.23 -7.23 -10.04
C LEU A 109 0.76 -6.07 -10.91
N ALA A 110 0.20 -4.87 -10.67
CA ALA A 110 0.61 -3.63 -11.34
C ALA A 110 1.74 -2.92 -10.60
N GLY A 111 1.85 -3.12 -9.28
CA GLY A 111 2.88 -2.51 -8.46
C GLY A 111 3.24 -3.35 -7.23
N ILE A 112 4.40 -3.07 -6.66
CA ILE A 112 4.91 -3.67 -5.45
C ILE A 112 5.62 -2.62 -4.60
N GLY A 113 5.43 -2.65 -3.28
CA GLY A 113 6.22 -1.89 -2.30
C GLY A 113 7.30 -2.75 -1.69
N VAL A 114 8.47 -2.17 -1.49
CA VAL A 114 9.60 -2.76 -0.73
C VAL A 114 10.07 -1.75 0.29
N GLU A 115 9.92 -2.07 1.55
CA GLU A 115 10.33 -1.22 2.68
C GLU A 115 11.69 -1.60 3.24
N ASP A 116 12.32 -0.68 3.95
CA ASP A 116 13.65 -0.85 4.53
C ASP A 116 13.64 -1.38 5.97
N THR A 117 12.53 -1.95 6.43
CA THR A 117 12.45 -2.60 7.74
C THR A 117 13.34 -3.85 7.79
N SER A 118 13.89 -4.14 8.97
CA SER A 118 14.77 -5.29 9.17
C SER A 118 14.09 -6.49 9.87
N GLY A 119 12.94 -6.25 10.51
CA GLY A 119 12.31 -7.22 11.40
C GLY A 119 12.97 -7.35 12.78
N ASP A 120 14.14 -6.73 13.01
CA ASP A 120 14.84 -6.70 14.29
C ASP A 120 14.39 -5.49 15.12
N PRO A 121 13.76 -5.67 16.30
CA PRO A 121 13.35 -4.56 17.14
C PRO A 121 14.48 -3.65 17.63
N GLU A 122 15.71 -4.18 17.78
CA GLU A 122 16.88 -3.42 18.23
C GLU A 122 17.50 -2.59 17.09
N LYS A 123 17.26 -3.00 15.84
CA LYS A 123 17.71 -2.31 14.63
C LYS A 123 16.60 -2.28 13.58
N PRO A 124 15.49 -1.58 13.82
CA PRO A 124 14.26 -1.74 13.03
C PRO A 124 14.38 -1.34 11.55
N ILE A 125 15.38 -0.52 11.21
CA ILE A 125 15.66 -0.06 9.84
C ILE A 125 17.01 -0.61 9.40
N ARG A 126 17.06 -1.20 8.20
CA ARG A 126 18.27 -1.71 7.55
C ARG A 126 19.31 -0.61 7.32
N ASP A 127 20.57 -0.99 7.25
CA ASP A 127 21.64 -0.08 6.87
C ASP A 127 21.35 0.53 5.49
N PHE A 128 21.83 1.76 5.28
CA PHE A 128 21.55 2.52 4.08
C PHE A 128 21.90 1.77 2.79
N ASP A 129 23.13 1.23 2.69
CA ASP A 129 23.57 0.53 1.49
C ASP A 129 22.78 -0.76 1.25
N GLU A 130 22.41 -1.47 2.32
CA GLU A 130 21.58 -2.67 2.26
C GLU A 130 20.18 -2.31 1.71
N ALA A 131 19.52 -1.28 2.27
CA ALA A 131 18.23 -0.83 1.83
C ALA A 131 18.23 -0.41 0.35
N VAL A 132 19.24 0.36 -0.08
CA VAL A 132 19.40 0.77 -1.49
C VAL A 132 19.63 -0.42 -2.41
N ASN A 133 20.44 -1.40 -1.99
CA ASN A 133 20.69 -2.60 -2.80
C ASN A 133 19.44 -3.47 -2.96
N ARG A 134 18.59 -3.58 -1.93
CA ARG A 134 17.30 -4.29 -2.01
C ARG A 134 16.35 -3.62 -3.00
N VAL A 135 16.20 -2.29 -2.94
CA VAL A 135 15.38 -1.55 -3.91
C VAL A 135 15.95 -1.65 -5.33
N ARG A 136 17.28 -1.56 -5.50
CA ARG A 136 17.93 -1.78 -6.80
C ARG A 136 17.62 -3.16 -7.37
N SER A 137 17.74 -4.20 -6.56
CA SER A 137 17.41 -5.57 -6.98
C SER A 137 15.95 -5.72 -7.40
N ALA A 138 15.03 -5.07 -6.68
CA ALA A 138 13.62 -5.01 -7.05
C ALA A 138 13.41 -4.35 -8.41
N VAL A 139 14.06 -3.20 -8.65
CA VAL A 139 13.99 -2.46 -9.94
C VAL A 139 14.55 -3.29 -11.08
N GLU A 140 15.71 -3.92 -10.90
CA GLU A 140 16.32 -4.77 -11.93
C GLU A 140 15.44 -5.99 -12.27
N ALA A 141 14.82 -6.61 -11.25
CA ALA A 141 13.91 -7.74 -11.45
C ALA A 141 12.59 -7.34 -12.11
N SER A 142 12.12 -6.12 -11.89
CA SER A 142 10.87 -5.60 -12.48
C SER A 142 10.91 -5.56 -14.00
N LYS A 143 12.07 -5.23 -14.59
CA LYS A 143 12.29 -5.10 -16.05
C LYS A 143 11.21 -4.22 -16.71
N GLY A 144 10.70 -3.20 -16.00
CA GLY A 144 9.64 -2.32 -16.50
C GLY A 144 8.28 -3.02 -16.69
N ARG A 145 8.00 -4.10 -15.95
CA ARG A 145 6.74 -4.87 -16.00
C ARG A 145 5.82 -4.63 -14.82
N ILE A 146 6.35 -4.07 -13.75
CA ILE A 146 5.64 -3.77 -12.50
C ILE A 146 6.21 -2.49 -11.89
N VAL A 147 5.38 -1.64 -11.33
CA VAL A 147 5.79 -0.40 -10.66
C VAL A 147 6.44 -0.73 -9.33
N VAL A 148 7.69 -0.32 -9.13
CA VAL A 148 8.44 -0.52 -7.89
C VAL A 148 8.35 0.72 -7.03
N THR A 149 7.87 0.56 -5.79
CA THR A 149 7.85 1.61 -4.77
C THR A 149 8.94 1.34 -3.74
N GLY A 150 9.96 2.20 -3.68
CA GLY A 150 10.95 2.20 -2.61
C GLY A 150 10.39 2.94 -1.38
N ARG A 151 10.32 2.26 -0.23
CA ARG A 151 9.75 2.78 1.01
C ARG A 151 10.79 2.82 2.13
N THR A 152 10.82 3.93 2.89
CA THR A 152 11.56 4.00 4.14
C THR A 152 10.64 4.22 5.31
N ASP A 153 10.79 3.41 6.33
CA ASP A 153 9.93 3.39 7.52
C ASP A 153 10.49 4.17 8.71
N ASN A 154 11.47 5.05 8.50
CA ASN A 154 12.07 5.85 9.57
C ASN A 154 11.03 6.43 10.54
N PHE A 155 10.02 7.15 10.02
CA PHE A 155 9.04 7.81 10.88
C PHE A 155 8.14 6.83 11.63
N ILE A 156 7.70 5.74 10.97
CA ILE A 156 6.82 4.73 11.60
C ILE A 156 7.55 3.91 12.65
N GLN A 157 8.87 3.76 12.51
CA GLN A 157 9.73 3.08 13.47
C GLN A 157 10.26 4.00 14.58
N GLY A 158 9.65 5.20 14.72
CA GLY A 158 10.00 6.15 15.77
C GLY A 158 11.37 6.83 15.59
N ARG A 159 11.89 6.87 14.37
CA ARG A 159 13.11 7.57 13.97
C ARG A 159 12.76 8.85 13.20
N PRO A 160 12.51 9.99 13.87
CA PRO A 160 12.09 11.23 13.22
C PRO A 160 13.29 11.96 12.57
N ASP A 161 14.06 11.24 11.76
CA ASP A 161 15.24 11.73 11.05
C ASP A 161 14.86 12.06 9.60
N LEU A 162 14.55 13.33 9.35
CA LEU A 162 14.18 13.83 8.02
C LEU A 162 15.37 13.74 7.05
N ASP A 163 16.59 14.05 7.50
CA ASP A 163 17.77 14.06 6.64
C ASP A 163 18.11 12.64 6.15
N ASP A 164 18.06 11.62 7.03
CA ASP A 164 18.25 10.23 6.63
C ASP A 164 17.09 9.76 5.72
N THR A 165 15.85 10.19 6.00
CA THR A 165 14.69 9.89 5.14
C THR A 165 14.87 10.46 3.74
N LEU A 166 15.26 11.74 3.60
CA LEU A 166 15.52 12.37 2.31
C LEU A 166 16.65 11.67 1.56
N ARG A 167 17.74 11.33 2.25
CA ARG A 167 18.89 10.60 1.69
C ARG A 167 18.47 9.25 1.13
N ARG A 168 17.66 8.47 1.87
CA ARG A 168 17.18 7.14 1.45
C ARG A 168 16.25 7.25 0.24
N LEU A 169 15.23 8.11 0.30
CA LEU A 169 14.28 8.27 -0.79
C LEU A 169 14.94 8.77 -2.07
N THR A 170 15.91 9.68 -1.97
CA THR A 170 16.70 10.13 -3.12
C THR A 170 17.50 8.97 -3.71
N ALA A 171 18.17 8.17 -2.89
CA ALA A 171 18.90 7.00 -3.38
C ALA A 171 17.99 5.93 -3.99
N PHE A 172 16.78 5.72 -3.45
CA PHE A 172 15.79 4.81 -4.05
C PHE A 172 15.32 5.31 -5.42
N ALA A 173 15.09 6.63 -5.57
CA ALA A 173 14.78 7.23 -6.86
C ALA A 173 15.94 7.10 -7.85
N GLU A 174 17.19 7.34 -7.42
CA GLU A 174 18.39 7.24 -8.24
C GLU A 174 18.66 5.82 -8.75
N VAL A 175 18.32 4.77 -7.98
CA VAL A 175 18.44 3.38 -8.44
C VAL A 175 17.27 2.95 -9.31
N GLY A 176 16.29 3.84 -9.58
CA GLY A 176 15.21 3.64 -10.53
C GLY A 176 13.87 3.21 -9.95
N ALA A 177 13.63 3.40 -8.64
CA ALA A 177 12.29 3.22 -8.09
C ALA A 177 11.30 4.15 -8.80
N ASP A 178 10.18 3.61 -9.28
CA ASP A 178 9.15 4.35 -10.00
C ASP A 178 8.38 5.31 -9.10
N VAL A 179 8.24 4.96 -7.83
CA VAL A 179 7.56 5.73 -6.78
C VAL A 179 8.40 5.63 -5.51
N VAL A 180 8.41 6.69 -4.70
CA VAL A 180 9.02 6.63 -3.37
C VAL A 180 8.01 6.95 -2.28
N TYR A 181 8.27 6.47 -1.05
CA TYR A 181 7.31 6.52 0.02
C TYR A 181 7.97 6.55 1.40
N ALA A 182 7.56 7.50 2.24
CA ALA A 182 7.82 7.52 3.67
C ALA A 182 6.48 7.72 4.41
N PRO A 183 6.00 6.71 5.17
CA PRO A 183 4.78 6.85 5.98
C PRO A 183 4.95 7.92 7.05
N PHE A 184 3.89 8.70 7.29
CA PHE A 184 3.76 9.62 8.41
C PHE A 184 4.85 10.70 8.49
N PRO A 185 5.14 11.47 7.42
CA PRO A 185 5.99 12.65 7.57
C PRO A 185 5.42 13.53 8.70
N PRO A 186 6.27 14.12 9.55
CA PRO A 186 5.84 14.77 10.79
C PRO A 186 4.92 15.99 10.55
N ASP A 187 5.06 16.64 9.42
CA ASP A 187 4.26 17.81 9.03
C ASP A 187 4.26 18.03 7.52
N ARG A 188 3.56 19.09 7.10
CA ARG A 188 3.46 19.47 5.70
C ARG A 188 4.79 19.93 5.10
N ASP A 189 5.66 20.56 5.88
CA ASP A 189 6.94 21.08 5.39
C ASP A 189 7.91 19.91 5.11
N ALA A 190 7.93 18.88 5.96
CA ALA A 190 8.65 17.64 5.72
C ALA A 190 8.13 16.92 4.46
N LEU A 191 6.81 16.86 4.24
CA LEU A 191 6.23 16.31 3.02
C LEU A 191 6.69 17.08 1.77
N ILE A 192 6.66 18.40 1.80
CA ILE A 192 7.13 19.25 0.68
C ILE A 192 8.62 19.04 0.44
N ALA A 193 9.43 18.92 1.49
CA ALA A 193 10.86 18.63 1.38
C ALA A 193 11.10 17.28 0.68
N ILE A 194 10.34 16.23 1.05
CA ILE A 194 10.41 14.91 0.40
C ILE A 194 10.08 15.05 -1.09
N VAL A 195 8.92 15.61 -1.43
CA VAL A 195 8.49 15.78 -2.83
C VAL A 195 9.53 16.54 -3.65
N THR A 196 10.12 17.61 -3.07
CA THR A 196 11.12 18.43 -3.74
C THR A 196 12.43 17.67 -3.98
N ALA A 197 12.88 16.92 -2.98
CA ALA A 197 14.16 16.23 -3.04
C ALA A 197 14.19 15.09 -4.09
N VAL A 198 13.06 14.42 -4.31
CA VAL A 198 12.98 13.24 -5.19
C VAL A 198 12.41 13.56 -6.57
N ALA A 199 12.04 14.82 -6.84
CA ALA A 199 11.46 15.19 -8.13
C ALA A 199 12.39 14.82 -9.29
N PRO A 200 11.89 14.24 -10.41
CA PRO A 200 10.48 14.09 -10.79
C PRO A 200 9.80 12.80 -10.31
N THR A 201 10.45 11.98 -9.48
CA THR A 201 9.89 10.70 -9.03
C THR A 201 8.61 10.92 -8.21
N PRO A 202 7.50 10.25 -8.54
CA PRO A 202 6.25 10.33 -7.80
C PRO A 202 6.40 9.95 -6.32
N VAL A 203 5.73 10.71 -5.43
CA VAL A 203 5.69 10.43 -4.00
C VAL A 203 4.33 9.88 -3.61
N ASN A 204 4.33 8.77 -2.85
CA ASN A 204 3.15 8.28 -2.14
C ASN A 204 3.05 8.90 -0.75
N VAL A 205 1.83 9.20 -0.33
CA VAL A 205 1.48 9.58 1.04
C VAL A 205 0.48 8.58 1.61
N LEU A 206 0.69 8.17 2.85
CA LEU A 206 -0.28 7.44 3.65
C LEU A 206 -1.12 8.42 4.47
N VAL A 207 -2.43 8.38 4.28
CA VAL A 207 -3.36 9.11 5.14
C VAL A 207 -3.49 8.37 6.47
N SER A 208 -3.23 9.09 7.56
CA SER A 208 -3.38 8.58 8.93
C SER A 208 -4.52 9.29 9.64
N PRO A 209 -5.20 8.62 10.57
CA PRO A 209 -6.12 9.29 11.49
C PRO A 209 -5.34 10.29 12.36
N SER A 210 -5.52 11.55 12.13
CA SER A 210 -4.95 12.62 12.96
C SER A 210 -5.82 13.87 12.84
N ASP A 211 -5.71 14.77 13.81
CA ASP A 211 -6.41 16.07 13.79
C ASP A 211 -5.91 17.01 12.68
N LYS A 212 -4.84 16.63 11.99
CA LYS A 212 -4.18 17.42 10.94
C LYS A 212 -4.17 16.72 9.58
N VAL A 213 -5.22 15.95 9.27
CA VAL A 213 -5.35 15.29 7.98
C VAL A 213 -5.47 16.34 6.88
N LEU A 214 -4.53 16.35 5.94
CA LEU A 214 -4.64 17.15 4.73
C LEU A 214 -5.68 16.55 3.80
N THR A 215 -6.45 17.41 3.15
CA THR A 215 -7.39 16.99 2.11
C THR A 215 -6.66 16.53 0.85
N VAL A 216 -7.32 15.75 0.00
CA VAL A 216 -6.77 15.33 -1.30
C VAL A 216 -6.25 16.52 -2.12
N PRO A 217 -7.00 17.64 -2.27
CA PRO A 217 -6.48 18.82 -2.98
C PRO A 217 -5.22 19.44 -2.35
N GLU A 218 -5.11 19.47 -1.02
CA GLU A 218 -3.93 20.00 -0.34
C GLU A 218 -2.70 19.11 -0.55
N LEU A 219 -2.88 17.78 -0.54
CA LEU A 219 -1.80 16.82 -0.85
C LEU A 219 -1.34 16.95 -2.31
N GLN A 220 -2.28 17.09 -3.24
CA GLN A 220 -1.99 17.32 -4.66
C GLN A 220 -1.26 18.64 -4.89
N GLN A 221 -1.65 19.74 -4.21
CA GLN A 221 -0.95 21.01 -4.24
C GLN A 221 0.48 20.94 -3.67
N ALA A 222 0.71 20.04 -2.71
CA ALA A 222 2.05 19.75 -2.20
C ALA A 222 2.91 18.90 -3.16
N GLY A 223 2.34 18.47 -4.30
CA GLY A 223 3.05 17.67 -5.33
C GLY A 223 2.95 16.16 -5.14
N VAL A 224 2.13 15.68 -4.19
CA VAL A 224 1.88 14.25 -4.01
C VAL A 224 1.18 13.67 -5.23
N LYS A 225 1.63 12.50 -5.68
CA LYS A 225 1.12 11.83 -6.87
C LYS A 225 0.33 10.55 -6.57
N ARG A 226 0.52 9.96 -5.38
CA ARG A 226 -0.27 8.81 -4.91
C ARG A 226 -0.67 9.02 -3.46
N ILE A 227 -1.93 8.76 -3.16
CA ILE A 227 -2.50 8.85 -1.82
C ILE A 227 -3.05 7.47 -1.48
N SER A 228 -2.45 6.79 -0.51
CA SER A 228 -2.88 5.48 0.00
C SER A 228 -3.47 5.60 1.41
N LEU A 229 -4.21 4.58 1.83
CA LEU A 229 -4.94 4.59 3.09
C LEU A 229 -4.43 3.54 4.10
N GLY A 230 -3.58 2.59 3.66
CA GLY A 230 -3.12 1.49 4.50
C GLY A 230 -4.29 0.73 5.15
N PRO A 231 -4.23 0.42 6.45
CA PRO A 231 -5.30 -0.29 7.14
C PRO A 231 -6.53 0.58 7.51
N LEU A 232 -6.58 1.87 7.12
CA LEU A 232 -7.60 2.82 7.61
C LEU A 232 -9.03 2.33 7.38
N LEU A 233 -9.37 1.85 6.18
CA LEU A 233 -10.71 1.37 5.88
C LEU A 233 -11.04 0.07 6.63
N TYR A 234 -10.04 -0.81 6.80
CA TYR A 234 -10.18 -2.02 7.62
C TYR A 234 -10.49 -1.64 9.08
N THR A 235 -9.69 -0.78 9.70
CA THR A 235 -9.90 -0.36 11.09
C THR A 235 -11.24 0.35 11.29
N HIS A 236 -11.69 1.12 10.28
CA HIS A 236 -13.02 1.73 10.29
C HIS A 236 -14.14 0.66 10.27
N ALA A 237 -14.02 -0.37 9.45
CA ALA A 237 -14.97 -1.49 9.43
C ALA A 237 -14.97 -2.25 10.77
N MET A 238 -13.78 -2.48 11.35
CA MET A 238 -13.67 -3.16 12.66
C MET A 238 -14.26 -2.33 13.81
N ALA A 239 -14.13 -1.00 13.77
CA ALA A 239 -14.78 -0.12 14.73
C ALA A 239 -16.32 -0.23 14.65
N ALA A 240 -16.90 -0.38 13.48
CA ALA A 240 -18.33 -0.61 13.31
C ALA A 240 -18.76 -1.97 13.93
N VAL A 241 -17.96 -3.03 13.74
CA VAL A 241 -18.18 -4.33 14.38
C VAL A 241 -18.12 -4.22 15.90
N GLU A 242 -17.12 -3.51 16.44
CA GLU A 242 -16.98 -3.29 17.88
C GLU A 242 -18.19 -2.54 18.46
N GLN A 243 -18.67 -1.50 17.77
CA GLN A 243 -19.87 -0.75 18.18
C GLN A 243 -21.12 -1.64 18.18
N ALA A 244 -21.33 -2.42 17.11
CA ALA A 244 -22.45 -3.35 17.02
C ALA A 244 -22.38 -4.41 18.15
N THR A 245 -21.19 -4.93 18.47
CA THR A 245 -21.00 -5.89 19.56
C THR A 245 -21.37 -5.28 20.91
N LYS A 246 -20.99 -4.04 21.20
CA LYS A 246 -21.37 -3.33 22.42
C LYS A 246 -22.90 -3.15 22.52
N ALA A 247 -23.57 -2.79 21.43
CA ALA A 247 -25.02 -2.67 21.37
C ALA A 247 -25.73 -4.01 21.65
N LEU A 248 -25.25 -5.11 21.03
CA LEU A 248 -25.78 -6.45 21.26
C LEU A 248 -25.67 -6.90 22.72
N LEU A 249 -24.52 -6.65 23.36
CA LEU A 249 -24.33 -6.95 24.79
C LEU A 249 -25.26 -6.14 25.69
N ALA A 250 -25.64 -4.94 25.29
CA ALA A 250 -26.61 -4.10 25.99
C ALA A 250 -28.08 -4.46 25.68
N GLY A 251 -28.33 -5.45 24.80
CA GLY A 251 -29.69 -5.85 24.39
C GLY A 251 -30.32 -4.98 23.31
N ASP A 252 -29.55 -4.05 22.72
CA ASP A 252 -29.99 -3.18 21.63
C ASP A 252 -29.77 -3.86 20.27
N LEU A 253 -30.76 -4.63 19.81
CA LEU A 253 -30.72 -5.27 18.50
C LEU A 253 -30.90 -4.28 17.35
N ALA A 254 -31.62 -3.17 17.57
CA ALA A 254 -31.90 -2.20 16.51
C ALA A 254 -30.61 -1.53 16.02
N SER A 255 -29.73 -1.10 16.92
CA SER A 255 -28.45 -0.50 16.57
C SER A 255 -27.51 -1.50 15.85
N ALA A 256 -27.63 -2.79 16.15
CA ALA A 256 -26.81 -3.82 15.50
C ALA A 256 -27.24 -4.15 14.04
N THR A 257 -28.43 -3.68 13.61
CA THR A 257 -28.96 -3.99 12.26
C THR A 257 -28.64 -2.93 11.22
N THR A 258 -27.87 -1.89 11.55
CA THR A 258 -27.55 -0.76 10.66
C THR A 258 -26.35 -1.06 9.74
N GLY A 259 -26.34 -2.19 9.07
CA GLY A 259 -25.26 -2.58 8.16
C GLY A 259 -25.64 -2.51 6.68
N MET A 260 -24.68 -2.88 5.82
CA MET A 260 -24.94 -3.09 4.40
C MET A 260 -25.95 -4.23 4.22
N SER A 261 -26.96 -4.02 3.36
CA SER A 261 -27.95 -5.06 3.10
C SER A 261 -27.33 -6.26 2.38
N PHE A 262 -27.82 -7.48 2.67
CA PHE A 262 -27.34 -8.69 2.02
C PHE A 262 -27.62 -8.67 0.49
N ALA A 263 -28.67 -7.99 0.05
CA ALA A 263 -28.95 -7.74 -1.37
C ALA A 263 -27.82 -6.96 -2.04
N ARG A 264 -27.31 -5.92 -1.37
CA ARG A 264 -26.18 -5.13 -1.88
C ARG A 264 -24.88 -5.94 -1.93
N VAL A 265 -24.63 -6.76 -0.91
CA VAL A 265 -23.48 -7.70 -0.92
C VAL A 265 -23.55 -8.62 -2.14
N ASN A 266 -24.70 -9.25 -2.38
CA ASN A 266 -24.89 -10.15 -3.52
C ASN A 266 -24.76 -9.44 -4.89
N GLU A 267 -25.23 -8.20 -5.00
CA GLU A 267 -25.05 -7.37 -6.21
C GLU A 267 -23.56 -7.16 -6.52
N LEU A 268 -22.77 -6.76 -5.53
CA LEU A 268 -21.33 -6.56 -5.68
C LEU A 268 -20.60 -7.86 -6.07
N LEU A 269 -20.91 -8.95 -5.39
CA LEU A 269 -20.33 -10.26 -5.69
C LEU A 269 -20.69 -10.78 -7.10
N ALA A 270 -21.88 -10.46 -7.61
CA ALA A 270 -22.28 -10.81 -8.96
C ALA A 270 -21.46 -10.07 -10.03
N ARG A 271 -21.10 -8.81 -9.77
CA ARG A 271 -20.26 -8.01 -10.68
C ARG A 271 -18.85 -8.56 -10.81
N GLY A 272 -18.25 -9.08 -9.72
CA GLY A 272 -16.92 -9.68 -9.74
C GLY A 272 -16.83 -11.03 -10.49
N LYS A 273 -17.95 -11.59 -10.94
CA LYS A 273 -17.99 -12.84 -11.73
C LYS A 273 -17.98 -12.59 -13.25
N ASN A 274 -18.27 -11.38 -13.69
CA ASN A 274 -18.30 -10.99 -15.10
C ASN A 274 -17.01 -10.29 -15.51
#